data_b68eea1f6914fff835cb87fb35ab351e
#
_entry.id   b68eea1f6914fff835cb87fb35ab351e
#
_cell.length_a   1.000
_cell.length_b   1.000
_cell.length_c   1.000
_cell.angle_alpha   90.00
_cell.angle_beta   90.00
_cell.angle_gamma   90.00
#
_symmetry.space_group_name_H-M   'P 1'
#
loop_
_entity.id
_entity.type
_entity.pdbx_description
1 polymer ?
#
loop_
_entity_poly.entity_id
_entity_poly.type
_entity_poly.pdbx_seq_one_letter_code
_entity_poly.pdbx_strand_id
1 'polypeptide(L)'
;LFDAVDTTKKLEIGNNIKIKSADFVKDIYAANGFKSLWFVDSGLNGRGLNLMEYYENSPKIGLNNSFYHIEKIKLWIDSISTNLNGEEKNIKIAQTDIALTNAFLQTTKHLHFGIIDYKYDVVNYNFDSIQRIFVTEEVKHLVDKTPKEIFDESEPQIVHYQQLKSALINFVAQNDIKPSDLRIRDFKKDSLGAMEDVRKALIFHKYLNSNIQITDSVNFLTPKLNNLRNPL
;
A
#
# COMPACT_ATOMS: atom_id res chain seq x y z
N LEU A 1 1.58 23.99 10.90
CA LEU A 1 0.67 22.85 10.69
C LEU A 1 0.46 22.02 11.96
N PHE A 2 1.46 21.90 12.82
CA PHE A 2 1.38 21.09 14.05
C PHE A 2 0.91 21.86 15.28
N ASP A 3 0.85 23.20 15.26
CA ASP A 3 0.49 24.01 16.43
C ASP A 3 -0.99 23.89 16.87
N ALA A 4 -1.84 23.35 15.99
CA ALA A 4 -3.26 23.15 16.25
C ALA A 4 -3.65 21.67 16.41
N VAL A 5 -2.70 20.74 16.57
CA VAL A 5 -2.99 19.33 16.68
C VAL A 5 -3.46 19.00 18.09
N ASP A 6 -4.76 18.91 18.25
CA ASP A 6 -5.37 18.19 19.36
C ASP A 6 -5.00 16.71 19.21
N THR A 7 -4.17 16.20 20.11
CA THR A 7 -3.65 14.81 20.08
C THR A 7 -4.76 13.76 20.19
N THR A 8 -5.98 14.17 20.52
CA THR A 8 -7.17 13.30 20.58
C THR A 8 -7.88 13.20 19.23
N LYS A 9 -7.60 14.10 18.28
CA LYS A 9 -8.20 14.09 16.93
C LYS A 9 -7.22 13.52 15.92
N LYS A 10 -7.71 12.61 15.08
CA LYS A 10 -6.96 12.11 13.91
C LYS A 10 -6.61 13.31 13.02
N LEU A 11 -5.32 13.59 12.84
CA LEU A 11 -4.86 14.64 11.94
C LEU A 11 -5.26 14.27 10.53
N GLU A 12 -5.96 15.16 9.85
CA GLU A 12 -6.35 15.02 8.46
C GLU A 12 -5.71 16.14 7.65
N ILE A 13 -5.01 15.82 6.58
CA ILE A 13 -4.37 16.79 5.71
C ILE A 13 -4.94 16.72 4.30
N GLY A 14 -5.10 17.90 3.67
CA GLY A 14 -5.45 18.07 2.26
C GLY A 14 -6.60 17.17 1.79
N ASN A 15 -7.82 17.42 2.29
CA ASN A 15 -9.04 16.70 1.90
C ASN A 15 -8.88 15.16 1.92
N ASN A 16 -8.93 14.55 3.11
CA ASN A 16 -9.06 13.12 3.37
C ASN A 16 -7.78 12.25 3.39
N ILE A 17 -6.58 12.78 3.59
CA ILE A 17 -5.46 11.94 4.03
C ILE A 17 -5.40 11.93 5.56
N LYS A 18 -5.77 10.80 6.15
CA LYS A 18 -5.69 10.60 7.60
C LYS A 18 -4.28 10.19 7.97
N ILE A 19 -3.65 10.99 8.83
CA ILE A 19 -2.35 10.68 9.39
C ILE A 19 -2.55 9.77 10.60
N LYS A 20 -2.09 8.55 10.47
CA LYS A 20 -2.07 7.62 11.59
C LYS A 20 -0.89 7.97 12.48
N SER A 21 -1.11 8.10 13.80
CA SER A 21 -0.04 8.47 14.76
C SER A 21 0.56 9.86 14.49
N ALA A 22 -0.30 10.89 14.45
CA ALA A 22 0.09 12.27 14.16
C ALA A 22 1.13 12.83 15.16
N ASP A 23 1.04 12.45 16.43
CA ASP A 23 2.01 12.73 17.49
C ASP A 23 3.40 12.19 17.12
N PHE A 24 3.47 10.97 16.61
CA PHE A 24 4.73 10.36 16.20
C PHE A 24 5.35 11.05 14.97
N VAL A 25 4.54 11.39 13.97
CA VAL A 25 5.01 12.19 12.82
C VAL A 25 5.53 13.55 13.30
N LYS A 26 4.84 14.21 14.26
CA LYS A 26 5.30 15.46 14.88
C LYS A 26 6.67 15.31 15.55
N ASP A 27 6.88 14.23 16.32
CA ASP A 27 8.14 13.96 17.00
C ASP A 27 9.30 13.79 16.01
N ILE A 28 9.06 13.10 14.87
CA ILE A 28 10.06 12.94 13.80
C ILE A 28 10.47 14.32 13.25
N TYR A 29 9.50 15.18 12.92
CA TYR A 29 9.82 16.50 12.40
C TYR A 29 10.47 17.40 13.44
N ALA A 30 10.05 17.31 14.71
CA ALA A 30 10.69 18.05 15.81
C ALA A 30 12.17 17.64 15.97
N ALA A 31 12.46 16.34 15.92
CA ALA A 31 13.83 15.83 15.96
C ALA A 31 14.69 16.26 14.74
N ASN A 32 14.05 16.48 13.59
CA ASN A 32 14.70 16.97 12.37
C ASN A 32 14.70 18.51 12.24
N GLY A 33 14.37 19.24 13.30
CA GLY A 33 14.27 20.70 13.29
C GLY A 33 13.22 21.26 12.32
N PHE A 34 12.13 20.53 12.12
CA PHE A 34 11.03 20.83 11.19
C PHE A 34 11.45 21.02 9.73
N LYS A 35 12.58 20.44 9.34
CA LYS A 35 13.02 20.41 7.95
C LYS A 35 12.28 19.35 7.17
N SER A 36 12.08 19.58 5.86
CA SER A 36 11.53 18.59 4.95
C SER A 36 12.40 17.32 4.90
N LEU A 37 11.77 16.15 4.86
CA LEU A 37 12.44 14.86 4.69
C LEU A 37 12.56 14.46 3.22
N TRP A 38 11.59 14.86 2.39
CA TRP A 38 11.40 14.35 1.03
C TRP A 38 11.59 15.40 -0.05
N PHE A 39 11.64 16.70 0.31
CA PHE A 39 11.78 17.79 -0.66
C PHE A 39 13.07 18.56 -0.46
N VAL A 40 13.58 19.08 -1.57
CA VAL A 40 14.55 20.18 -1.62
C VAL A 40 13.99 21.24 -2.56
N ASP A 41 13.88 22.46 -2.09
CA ASP A 41 13.17 23.54 -2.78
C ASP A 41 11.72 23.12 -3.14
N SER A 42 11.41 23.02 -4.42
CA SER A 42 10.08 22.64 -4.93
C SER A 42 10.01 21.23 -5.52
N GLY A 43 11.10 20.46 -5.46
CA GLY A 43 11.19 19.13 -6.03
C GLY A 43 11.45 18.06 -4.97
N LEU A 44 11.16 16.82 -5.30
CA LEU A 44 11.57 15.70 -4.47
C LEU A 44 13.09 15.61 -4.43
N ASN A 45 13.65 15.41 -3.25
CA ASN A 45 15.05 15.04 -3.09
C ASN A 45 15.29 13.56 -3.47
N GLY A 46 16.53 13.10 -3.44
CA GLY A 46 16.86 11.71 -3.81
C GLY A 46 16.11 10.65 -3.02
N ARG A 47 15.82 10.88 -1.72
CA ARG A 47 15.01 9.96 -0.89
C ARG A 47 13.56 9.96 -1.35
N GLY A 48 12.98 11.13 -1.62
CA GLY A 48 11.61 11.26 -2.12
C GLY A 48 11.42 10.59 -3.47
N LEU A 49 12.38 10.74 -4.38
CA LEU A 49 12.38 10.08 -5.68
C LEU A 49 12.45 8.56 -5.53
N ASN A 50 13.36 8.05 -4.69
CA ASN A 50 13.48 6.61 -4.43
C ASN A 50 12.21 6.02 -3.79
N LEU A 51 11.59 6.76 -2.86
CA LEU A 51 10.32 6.36 -2.25
C LEU A 51 9.20 6.25 -3.28
N MET A 52 9.08 7.22 -4.17
CA MET A 52 8.05 7.21 -5.22
C MET A 52 8.29 6.10 -6.24
N GLU A 53 9.54 5.88 -6.65
CA GLU A 53 9.92 4.75 -7.53
C GLU A 53 9.57 3.39 -6.89
N TYR A 54 9.79 3.24 -5.59
CA TYR A 54 9.38 2.03 -4.88
C TYR A 54 7.87 1.81 -4.98
N TYR A 55 7.06 2.86 -4.76
CA TYR A 55 5.60 2.75 -4.86
C TYR A 55 5.11 2.47 -6.27
N GLU A 56 5.79 2.91 -7.31
CA GLU A 56 5.45 2.55 -8.70
C GLU A 56 5.59 1.06 -8.97
N ASN A 57 6.55 0.41 -8.32
CA ASN A 57 6.82 -1.01 -8.46
C ASN A 57 6.13 -1.87 -7.40
N SER A 58 5.65 -1.31 -6.30
CA SER A 58 5.10 -2.03 -5.16
C SER A 58 3.87 -2.89 -5.45
N PRO A 59 2.98 -2.58 -6.42
CA PRO A 59 1.90 -3.50 -6.78
C PRO A 59 2.40 -4.87 -7.29
N LYS A 60 3.59 -4.92 -7.89
CA LYS A 60 4.20 -6.17 -8.37
C LYS A 60 4.59 -7.11 -7.23
N ILE A 61 4.79 -6.58 -6.03
CA ILE A 61 5.11 -7.35 -4.82
C ILE A 61 3.91 -7.48 -3.86
N GLY A 62 2.71 -7.13 -4.34
CA GLY A 62 1.47 -7.32 -3.59
C GLY A 62 1.08 -6.17 -2.66
N LEU A 63 1.78 -5.05 -2.67
CA LEU A 63 1.38 -3.88 -1.88
C LEU A 63 0.31 -3.07 -2.62
N ASN A 64 -0.74 -2.71 -1.90
CA ASN A 64 -1.81 -1.89 -2.44
C ASN A 64 -1.58 -0.40 -2.13
N ASN A 65 -1.20 0.36 -3.14
CA ASN A 65 -0.91 1.79 -3.04
C ASN A 65 -2.06 2.64 -2.49
N SER A 66 -3.30 2.16 -2.58
CA SER A 66 -4.46 2.88 -2.02
C SER A 66 -4.40 3.01 -0.50
N PHE A 67 -3.78 2.05 0.21
CA PHE A 67 -3.60 2.13 1.67
C PHE A 67 -2.67 3.28 2.10
N TYR A 68 -1.78 3.70 1.20
CA TYR A 68 -0.77 4.72 1.43
C TYR A 68 -1.10 6.05 0.75
N HIS A 69 -2.26 6.15 0.10
CA HIS A 69 -2.74 7.32 -0.64
C HIS A 69 -1.80 7.79 -1.78
N ILE A 70 -1.04 6.90 -2.38
CA ILE A 70 0.04 7.23 -3.33
C ILE A 70 -0.47 7.98 -4.56
N GLU A 71 -1.60 7.59 -5.14
CA GLU A 71 -2.16 8.28 -6.31
C GLU A 71 -2.48 9.75 -6.00
N LYS A 72 -2.98 10.03 -4.80
CA LYS A 72 -3.27 11.40 -4.37
C LYS A 72 -1.99 12.20 -4.11
N ILE A 73 -0.98 11.56 -3.52
CA ILE A 73 0.34 12.17 -3.30
C ILE A 73 0.98 12.54 -4.63
N LYS A 74 0.90 11.67 -5.66
CA LYS A 74 1.37 11.97 -7.02
C LYS A 74 0.72 13.23 -7.58
N LEU A 75 -0.60 13.33 -7.51
CA LEU A 75 -1.32 14.53 -7.96
C LEU A 75 -0.86 15.80 -7.23
N TRP A 76 -0.53 15.71 -5.94
CA TRP A 76 -0.01 16.86 -5.21
C TRP A 76 1.40 17.24 -5.64
N ILE A 77 2.28 16.26 -5.88
CA ILE A 77 3.63 16.49 -6.41
C ILE A 77 3.54 17.19 -7.77
N ASP A 78 2.69 16.72 -8.66
CA ASP A 78 2.46 17.32 -9.98
C ASP A 78 1.95 18.78 -9.85
N SER A 79 1.00 19.02 -8.93
CA SER A 79 0.47 20.38 -8.70
C SER A 79 1.53 21.35 -8.16
N ILE A 80 2.44 20.89 -7.31
CA ILE A 80 3.57 21.69 -6.79
C ILE A 80 4.46 22.14 -7.94
N SER A 81 4.68 21.27 -8.92
CA SER A 81 5.57 21.53 -10.05
C SER A 81 4.97 22.49 -11.09
N THR A 82 3.64 22.48 -11.25
CA THR A 82 2.99 23.15 -12.41
C THR A 82 2.13 24.36 -12.05
N ASN A 83 1.41 24.34 -10.92
CA ASN A 83 0.27 25.24 -10.75
C ASN A 83 0.33 26.12 -9.50
N LEU A 84 1.25 25.92 -8.58
CA LEU A 84 1.27 26.60 -7.30
C LEU A 84 2.43 27.59 -7.17
N ASN A 85 2.18 28.74 -6.52
CA ASN A 85 3.17 29.77 -6.26
C ASN A 85 3.08 30.26 -4.80
N GLY A 86 4.18 30.83 -4.32
CA GLY A 86 4.22 31.51 -3.02
C GLY A 86 3.86 30.62 -1.83
N GLU A 87 3.07 31.17 -0.92
CA GLU A 87 2.68 30.50 0.34
C GLU A 87 1.86 29.22 0.10
N GLU A 88 0.97 29.23 -0.87
CA GLU A 88 0.14 28.07 -1.21
C GLU A 88 1.00 26.87 -1.62
N LYS A 89 2.06 27.11 -2.41
CA LYS A 89 3.04 26.11 -2.78
C LYS A 89 3.76 25.54 -1.56
N ASN A 90 4.21 26.38 -0.64
CA ASN A 90 4.89 25.96 0.57
C ASN A 90 3.99 25.11 1.48
N ILE A 91 2.73 25.48 1.62
CA ILE A 91 1.74 24.69 2.36
C ILE A 91 1.54 23.32 1.70
N LYS A 92 1.44 23.27 0.37
CA LYS A 92 1.27 22.03 -0.36
C LYS A 92 2.49 21.12 -0.24
N ILE A 93 3.71 21.68 -0.32
CA ILE A 93 4.95 20.93 -0.07
C ILE A 93 4.93 20.32 1.34
N ALA A 94 4.63 21.11 2.38
CA ALA A 94 4.57 20.61 3.74
C ALA A 94 3.51 19.48 3.93
N GLN A 95 2.33 19.64 3.33
CA GLN A 95 1.29 18.61 3.34
C GLN A 95 1.75 17.33 2.66
N THR A 96 2.42 17.45 1.50
CA THR A 96 2.91 16.31 0.73
C THR A 96 4.04 15.60 1.46
N ASP A 97 4.94 16.36 2.07
CA ASP A 97 6.07 15.84 2.86
C ASP A 97 5.57 15.01 4.05
N ILE A 98 4.57 15.51 4.79
CA ILE A 98 3.92 14.80 5.89
C ILE A 98 3.19 13.54 5.38
N ALA A 99 2.51 13.62 4.23
CA ALA A 99 1.82 12.47 3.65
C ALA A 99 2.81 11.36 3.22
N LEU A 100 3.94 11.74 2.63
CA LEU A 100 5.01 10.79 2.28
C LEU A 100 5.62 10.15 3.53
N THR A 101 5.85 10.93 4.59
CA THR A 101 6.31 10.40 5.88
C THR A 101 5.32 9.38 6.43
N ASN A 102 4.02 9.72 6.45
CA ASN A 102 3.00 8.77 6.91
C ASN A 102 2.95 7.51 6.03
N ALA A 103 3.08 7.63 4.71
CA ALA A 103 3.14 6.50 3.80
C ALA A 103 4.37 5.62 4.09
N PHE A 104 5.56 6.21 4.24
CA PHE A 104 6.79 5.51 4.61
C PHE A 104 6.64 4.73 5.92
N LEU A 105 6.17 5.37 6.98
CA LEU A 105 5.97 4.75 8.29
C LEU A 105 4.98 3.58 8.23
N GLN A 106 3.85 3.76 7.53
CA GLN A 106 2.86 2.70 7.38
C GLN A 106 3.40 1.52 6.56
N THR A 107 4.16 1.78 5.51
CA THR A 107 4.77 0.72 4.68
C THR A 107 5.80 -0.07 5.48
N THR A 108 6.72 0.60 6.17
CA THR A 108 7.70 -0.04 7.06
C THR A 108 7.02 -0.92 8.10
N LYS A 109 5.98 -0.40 8.76
CA LYS A 109 5.16 -1.16 9.71
C LYS A 109 4.52 -2.39 9.05
N HIS A 110 3.89 -2.22 7.90
CA HIS A 110 3.18 -3.29 7.22
C HIS A 110 4.10 -4.38 6.69
N LEU A 111 5.30 -4.02 6.25
CA LEU A 111 6.30 -4.99 5.80
C LEU A 111 6.82 -5.84 6.96
N HIS A 112 7.03 -5.24 8.13
CA HIS A 112 7.59 -5.95 9.28
C HIS A 112 6.55 -6.72 10.09
N PHE A 113 5.40 -6.08 10.41
CA PHE A 113 4.38 -6.64 11.31
C PHE A 113 3.16 -7.21 10.58
N GLY A 114 3.05 -6.96 9.27
CA GLY A 114 1.85 -7.28 8.48
C GLY A 114 0.79 -6.20 8.54
N ILE A 115 -0.21 -6.34 7.64
CA ILE A 115 -1.33 -5.38 7.50
C ILE A 115 -2.46 -5.71 8.50
N ILE A 116 -2.58 -6.98 8.89
CA ILE A 116 -3.65 -7.46 9.77
C ILE A 116 -3.24 -7.22 11.22
N ASP A 117 -4.00 -6.37 11.91
CA ASP A 117 -3.82 -6.18 13.35
C ASP A 117 -4.40 -7.40 14.07
N TYR A 118 -3.54 -8.33 14.47
CA TYR A 118 -3.93 -9.41 15.35
C TYR A 118 -4.12 -8.87 16.76
N LYS A 119 -5.35 -8.92 17.27
CA LYS A 119 -5.59 -8.73 18.69
C LYS A 119 -5.18 -10.02 19.42
N TYR A 120 -3.94 -10.05 19.88
CA TYR A 120 -3.52 -11.09 20.79
C TYR A 120 -4.07 -10.79 22.20
N ASP A 121 -5.06 -11.53 22.64
CA ASP A 121 -5.59 -11.48 24.00
C ASP A 121 -4.64 -12.08 25.06
N VAL A 122 -3.44 -12.46 24.68
CA VAL A 122 -2.52 -13.17 25.55
C VAL A 122 -1.32 -12.26 25.88
N VAL A 123 -1.33 -11.79 27.13
CA VAL A 123 -0.28 -11.00 27.79
C VAL A 123 -0.23 -9.51 27.42
N ASN A 124 -0.18 -8.65 28.43
CA ASN A 124 -0.04 -7.19 28.46
C ASN A 124 1.12 -6.61 27.59
N TYR A 125 1.22 -7.00 26.34
CA TYR A 125 2.18 -6.45 25.39
C TYR A 125 1.57 -5.20 24.76
N ASN A 126 2.17 -4.03 25.06
CA ASN A 126 1.84 -2.81 24.34
C ASN A 126 2.46 -2.88 22.94
N PHE A 127 1.75 -3.59 22.02
CA PHE A 127 2.19 -3.81 20.65
C PHE A 127 2.41 -2.49 19.90
N ASP A 128 1.61 -1.46 20.20
CA ASP A 128 1.77 -0.13 19.62
C ASP A 128 3.11 0.50 20.00
N SER A 129 3.57 0.31 21.23
CA SER A 129 4.88 0.83 21.67
C SER A 129 6.04 0.15 20.95
N ILE A 130 5.97 -1.16 20.73
CA ILE A 130 7.00 -1.92 19.99
C ILE A 130 7.06 -1.45 18.55
N GLN A 131 5.90 -1.29 17.90
CA GLN A 131 5.81 -0.78 16.53
C GLN A 131 6.38 0.63 16.42
N ARG A 132 6.11 1.50 17.38
CA ARG A 132 6.66 2.87 17.41
C ARG A 132 8.17 2.87 17.55
N ILE A 133 8.73 2.07 18.45
CA ILE A 133 10.18 1.95 18.63
C ILE A 133 10.84 1.49 17.34
N PHE A 134 10.34 0.40 16.74
CA PHE A 134 10.87 -0.13 15.49
C PHE A 134 10.88 0.93 14.39
N VAL A 135 9.72 1.55 14.11
CA VAL A 135 9.61 2.54 13.03
C VAL A 135 10.44 3.80 13.32
N THR A 136 10.65 4.17 14.61
CA THR A 136 11.54 5.27 14.99
C THR A 136 12.99 4.98 14.61
N GLU A 137 13.46 3.77 14.85
CA GLU A 137 14.82 3.37 14.47
C GLU A 137 14.96 3.37 12.95
N GLU A 138 13.98 2.86 12.21
CA GLU A 138 14.02 2.85 10.75
C GLU A 138 14.04 4.26 10.13
N VAL A 139 13.36 5.25 10.74
CA VAL A 139 13.47 6.65 10.29
C VAL A 139 14.88 7.20 10.47
N LYS A 140 15.59 6.82 11.52
CA LYS A 140 16.99 7.24 11.72
C LYS A 140 17.90 6.72 10.60
N HIS A 141 17.62 5.54 10.08
CA HIS A 141 18.36 4.96 8.97
C HIS A 141 18.20 5.71 7.63
N LEU A 142 17.22 6.63 7.51
CA LEU A 142 17.14 7.51 6.34
C LEU A 142 18.36 8.45 6.20
N VAL A 143 19.23 8.54 7.20
CA VAL A 143 20.47 9.32 7.12
C VAL A 143 21.46 8.68 6.13
N ASP A 144 21.56 7.35 6.15
CA ASP A 144 22.57 6.53 5.45
C ASP A 144 22.00 5.52 4.46
N LYS A 145 20.68 5.24 4.52
CA LYS A 145 19.98 4.30 3.65
C LYS A 145 18.88 4.97 2.83
N THR A 146 18.60 4.38 1.69
CA THR A 146 17.43 4.73 0.88
C THR A 146 16.16 4.11 1.46
N PRO A 147 14.97 4.70 1.21
CA PRO A 147 13.69 4.10 1.59
C PRO A 147 13.54 2.64 1.13
N LYS A 148 14.00 2.33 -0.09
CA LYS A 148 13.93 0.96 -0.62
C LYS A 148 14.77 -0.01 0.20
N GLU A 149 16.00 0.35 0.58
CA GLU A 149 16.87 -0.50 1.42
C GLU A 149 16.22 -0.76 2.78
N ILE A 150 15.63 0.26 3.40
CA ILE A 150 14.91 0.13 4.67
C ILE A 150 13.72 -0.83 4.51
N PHE A 151 12.95 -0.71 3.43
CA PHE A 151 11.82 -1.59 3.17
C PHE A 151 12.27 -3.04 2.93
N ASP A 152 13.32 -3.25 2.14
CA ASP A 152 13.86 -4.59 1.88
C ASP A 152 14.36 -5.26 3.18
N GLU A 153 14.97 -4.50 4.11
CA GLU A 153 15.39 -5.00 5.42
C GLU A 153 14.21 -5.24 6.38
N SER A 154 13.14 -4.45 6.25
CA SER A 154 11.93 -4.61 7.07
C SER A 154 11.11 -5.84 6.70
N GLU A 155 11.28 -6.38 5.50
CA GLU A 155 10.56 -7.58 5.05
C GLU A 155 11.00 -8.85 5.82
N PRO A 156 10.09 -9.83 5.99
CA PRO A 156 10.44 -11.12 6.57
C PRO A 156 11.55 -11.82 5.79
N GLN A 157 12.65 -12.18 6.47
CA GLN A 157 13.80 -12.86 5.85
C GLN A 157 13.65 -14.40 5.83
N ILE A 158 12.42 -14.90 5.92
CA ILE A 158 12.14 -16.33 5.85
C ILE A 158 12.03 -16.81 4.40
N VAL A 159 12.57 -17.99 4.13
CA VAL A 159 12.68 -18.56 2.78
C VAL A 159 11.33 -18.63 2.06
N HIS A 160 10.28 -19.05 2.76
CA HIS A 160 8.93 -19.17 2.17
C HIS A 160 8.36 -17.80 1.73
N TYR A 161 8.59 -16.74 2.50
CA TYR A 161 8.15 -15.40 2.11
C TYR A 161 8.87 -14.95 0.82
N GLN A 162 10.18 -15.12 0.74
CA GLN A 162 10.98 -14.74 -0.42
C GLN A 162 10.60 -15.56 -1.68
N GLN A 163 10.30 -16.84 -1.51
CA GLN A 163 9.80 -17.68 -2.59
C GLN A 163 8.42 -17.22 -3.10
N LEU A 164 7.49 -16.92 -2.19
CA LEU A 164 6.16 -16.41 -2.55
C LEU A 164 6.25 -15.04 -3.24
N LYS A 165 7.08 -14.13 -2.72
CA LYS A 165 7.33 -12.81 -3.34
C LYS A 165 7.87 -12.98 -4.77
N SER A 166 8.85 -13.84 -4.96
CA SER A 166 9.42 -14.12 -6.29
C SER A 166 8.40 -14.76 -7.25
N ALA A 167 7.58 -15.68 -6.76
CA ALA A 167 6.51 -16.28 -7.53
C ALA A 167 5.45 -15.25 -7.95
N LEU A 168 5.09 -14.32 -7.05
CA LEU A 168 4.16 -13.23 -7.35
C LEU A 168 4.71 -12.29 -8.42
N ILE A 169 5.97 -11.88 -8.30
CA ILE A 169 6.64 -11.02 -9.29
C ILE A 169 6.60 -11.70 -10.68
N ASN A 170 6.96 -12.97 -10.76
CA ASN A 170 6.93 -13.72 -12.00
C ASN A 170 5.51 -13.87 -12.57
N PHE A 171 4.53 -14.11 -11.69
CA PHE A 171 3.13 -14.24 -12.10
C PHE A 171 2.59 -12.92 -12.67
N VAL A 172 2.86 -11.80 -12.01
CA VAL A 172 2.44 -10.46 -12.48
C VAL A 172 3.13 -10.12 -13.80
N ALA A 173 4.44 -10.40 -13.94
CA ALA A 173 5.19 -10.14 -15.16
C ALA A 173 4.68 -10.95 -16.38
N GLN A 174 4.18 -12.17 -16.15
CA GLN A 174 3.67 -13.03 -17.22
C GLN A 174 2.23 -12.75 -17.61
N ASN A 175 1.44 -12.12 -16.77
CA ASN A 175 -0.01 -12.08 -16.95
C ASN A 175 -0.58 -10.68 -17.18
N ASP A 176 0.21 -9.62 -17.23
CA ASP A 176 -0.26 -8.20 -17.42
C ASP A 176 -1.55 -7.87 -16.63
N ILE A 177 -1.58 -8.34 -15.36
CA ILE A 177 -2.77 -8.26 -14.50
C ILE A 177 -2.88 -6.89 -13.87
N LYS A 178 -3.94 -6.17 -14.18
CA LYS A 178 -4.37 -5.03 -13.36
C LYS A 178 -5.25 -5.57 -12.22
N PRO A 179 -4.92 -5.35 -10.94
CA PRO A 179 -5.70 -5.85 -9.80
C PRO A 179 -7.19 -5.46 -9.84
N SER A 180 -7.54 -4.35 -10.52
CA SER A 180 -8.92 -3.90 -10.73
C SER A 180 -9.76 -4.83 -11.61
N ASP A 181 -9.12 -5.62 -12.47
CA ASP A 181 -9.81 -6.40 -13.51
C ASP A 181 -10.34 -7.74 -12.98
N LEU A 182 -9.93 -8.13 -11.79
CA LEU A 182 -10.31 -9.41 -11.16
C LEU A 182 -11.23 -9.27 -9.94
N ARG A 183 -11.86 -8.11 -9.77
CA ARG A 183 -12.79 -7.93 -8.66
C ARG A 183 -14.08 -8.67 -8.92
N ILE A 184 -14.31 -9.74 -8.16
CA ILE A 184 -15.57 -10.48 -8.18
C ILE A 184 -16.57 -9.78 -7.26
N ARG A 185 -17.75 -9.47 -7.79
CA ARG A 185 -18.86 -8.89 -7.05
C ARG A 185 -19.37 -9.84 -5.97
N ASP A 186 -20.01 -9.27 -4.94
CA ASP A 186 -20.64 -10.07 -3.88
C ASP A 186 -21.80 -10.92 -4.46
N PHE A 187 -21.64 -12.23 -4.40
CA PHE A 187 -22.61 -13.20 -4.95
C PHE A 187 -24.00 -13.07 -4.33
N LYS A 188 -24.11 -12.62 -3.08
CA LYS A 188 -25.39 -12.43 -2.40
C LYS A 188 -26.15 -11.21 -2.91
N LYS A 189 -25.43 -10.21 -3.41
CA LYS A 189 -26.01 -8.94 -3.91
C LYS A 189 -26.32 -8.97 -5.40
N ASP A 190 -25.46 -9.61 -6.18
CA ASP A 190 -25.56 -9.70 -7.64
C ASP A 190 -24.98 -11.04 -8.10
N SER A 191 -25.78 -12.08 -8.06
CA SER A 191 -25.33 -13.44 -8.40
C SER A 191 -24.96 -13.59 -9.88
N LEU A 192 -25.70 -12.97 -10.78
CA LEU A 192 -25.42 -13.03 -12.23
C LEU A 192 -24.14 -12.27 -12.58
N GLY A 193 -24.00 -11.08 -12.02
CA GLY A 193 -22.79 -10.29 -12.21
C GLY A 193 -21.55 -10.92 -11.59
N ALA A 194 -21.69 -11.53 -10.42
CA ALA A 194 -20.57 -12.26 -9.79
C ALA A 194 -20.16 -13.48 -10.63
N MET A 195 -21.12 -14.22 -11.21
CA MET A 195 -20.79 -15.33 -12.13
C MET A 195 -20.07 -14.86 -13.39
N GLU A 196 -20.49 -13.75 -13.96
CA GLU A 196 -19.78 -13.17 -15.12
C GLU A 196 -18.35 -12.71 -14.76
N ASP A 197 -18.16 -12.14 -13.58
CA ASP A 197 -16.83 -11.78 -13.11
C ASP A 197 -15.93 -13.01 -12.90
N VAL A 198 -16.49 -14.10 -12.34
CA VAL A 198 -15.79 -15.39 -12.24
C VAL A 198 -15.46 -15.95 -13.62
N ARG A 199 -16.40 -15.90 -14.57
CA ARG A 199 -16.15 -16.33 -15.95
C ARG A 199 -15.00 -15.56 -16.58
N LYS A 200 -14.99 -14.24 -16.46
CA LYS A 200 -13.91 -13.38 -16.96
C LYS A 200 -12.57 -13.75 -16.32
N ALA A 201 -12.54 -13.97 -15.01
CA ALA A 201 -11.34 -14.38 -14.31
C ALA A 201 -10.83 -15.75 -14.80
N LEU A 202 -11.71 -16.72 -15.01
CA LEU A 202 -11.34 -18.04 -15.52
C LEU A 202 -10.82 -18.01 -16.98
N ILE A 203 -11.42 -17.18 -17.84
CA ILE A 203 -10.94 -16.95 -19.20
C ILE A 203 -9.55 -16.28 -19.15
N PHE A 204 -9.41 -15.25 -18.34
CA PHE A 204 -8.17 -14.53 -18.17
C PHE A 204 -7.02 -15.46 -17.73
N HIS A 205 -7.28 -16.32 -16.76
CA HIS A 205 -6.31 -17.32 -16.30
C HIS A 205 -6.20 -18.57 -17.21
N LYS A 206 -6.84 -18.55 -18.40
CA LYS A 206 -6.81 -19.65 -19.36
C LYS A 206 -7.37 -20.99 -18.84
N TYR A 207 -8.18 -20.96 -17.78
CA TYR A 207 -8.91 -22.12 -17.29
C TYR A 207 -10.20 -22.37 -18.08
N LEU A 208 -10.68 -21.35 -18.83
CA LEU A 208 -11.90 -21.42 -19.64
C LEU A 208 -11.62 -20.81 -21.02
N ASN A 209 -12.17 -21.41 -22.09
CA ASN A 209 -12.11 -20.83 -23.42
C ASN A 209 -13.10 -19.66 -23.54
N SER A 210 -12.72 -18.60 -24.28
CA SER A 210 -13.52 -17.38 -24.48
C SER A 210 -14.88 -17.63 -25.16
N ASN A 211 -15.03 -18.74 -25.90
CA ASN A 211 -16.24 -19.08 -26.66
C ASN A 211 -17.36 -19.73 -25.83
N ILE A 212 -17.14 -19.99 -24.53
CA ILE A 212 -18.17 -20.58 -23.69
C ILE A 212 -19.10 -19.47 -23.19
N GLN A 213 -20.36 -19.49 -23.63
CA GLN A 213 -21.42 -18.65 -23.09
C GLN A 213 -22.05 -19.34 -21.89
N ILE A 214 -22.33 -18.59 -20.83
CA ILE A 214 -23.12 -19.09 -19.70
C ILE A 214 -24.59 -19.10 -20.13
N THR A 215 -25.07 -20.23 -20.56
CA THR A 215 -26.48 -20.41 -20.92
C THR A 215 -27.32 -20.92 -19.75
N ASP A 216 -26.67 -21.48 -18.70
CA ASP A 216 -27.36 -21.98 -17.50
C ASP A 216 -26.41 -22.01 -16.30
N SER A 217 -26.84 -21.44 -15.18
CA SER A 217 -26.01 -21.31 -13.97
C SER A 217 -25.65 -22.65 -13.29
N VAL A 218 -26.44 -23.69 -13.56
CA VAL A 218 -26.26 -25.01 -12.96
C VAL A 218 -25.22 -25.85 -13.72
N ASN A 219 -25.10 -25.68 -15.03
CA ASN A 219 -24.20 -26.48 -15.86
C ASN A 219 -22.74 -26.02 -15.87
N PHE A 220 -22.45 -24.84 -15.30
CA PHE A 220 -21.12 -24.26 -15.34
C PHE A 220 -20.14 -24.86 -14.33
N LEU A 221 -20.62 -25.25 -13.16
CA LEU A 221 -19.78 -25.76 -12.08
C LEU A 221 -19.71 -27.30 -12.00
N THR A 222 -20.68 -28.00 -12.59
CA THR A 222 -20.84 -29.46 -12.45
C THR A 222 -19.73 -30.30 -13.10
N PRO A 223 -19.19 -30.01 -14.28
CA PRO A 223 -18.18 -30.89 -14.90
C PRO A 223 -16.83 -30.89 -14.17
N LYS A 224 -16.41 -29.77 -13.57
CA LYS A 224 -15.10 -29.67 -12.90
C LYS A 224 -15.11 -30.12 -11.45
N LEU A 225 -16.20 -29.95 -10.74
CA LEU A 225 -16.34 -30.47 -9.38
C LEU A 225 -16.38 -32.00 -9.33
N ASN A 226 -16.91 -32.66 -10.37
CA ASN A 226 -16.87 -34.13 -10.46
C ASN A 226 -15.46 -34.67 -10.71
N ASN A 227 -14.59 -33.94 -11.42
CA ASN A 227 -13.19 -34.34 -11.63
C ASN A 227 -12.31 -34.09 -10.38
N LEU A 228 -12.74 -33.21 -9.45
CA LEU A 228 -12.04 -32.97 -8.19
C LEU A 228 -12.46 -33.95 -7.08
N ARG A 229 -13.58 -34.66 -7.26
CA ARG A 229 -14.06 -35.67 -6.29
C ARG A 229 -13.48 -37.08 -6.48
N ASN A 230 -12.82 -37.35 -7.61
CA ASN A 230 -12.11 -38.59 -7.85
C ASN A 230 -10.63 -38.30 -8.10
N PRO A 231 -9.79 -38.12 -7.09
CA PRO A 231 -8.34 -38.25 -7.26
C PRO A 231 -8.06 -39.74 -7.47
N LEU A 232 -7.38 -40.07 -8.56
CA LEU A 232 -6.78 -41.38 -8.78
C LEU A 232 -5.80 -41.71 -7.65
#